data_dca4a51a49fb235f31933fc2b4f83fd7
#
_entry.id   dca4a51a49fb235f31933fc2b4f83fd7
#
_cell.length_a   1.000
_cell.length_b   1.000
_cell.length_c   1.000
_cell.angle_alpha   90.00
_cell.angle_beta   90.00
_cell.angle_gamma   90.00
#
_symmetry.space_group_name_H-M   'P 1'
#
loop_
_entity.id
_entity.type
_entity.pdbx_description
1 polymer ?
#
loop_
_entity_poly.entity_id
_entity_poly.type
_entity_poly.pdbx_seq_one_letter_code
_entity_poly.pdbx_strand_id
1 'polypeptide(L)'
;MFAVIVNPVSGGGEAVRLAIRISERIAAMGQESRLFETSGDGDAARQTRAAVEAGCEAVVCIGGDGTICEVAGELCHRDATFYVVPGGTGNDFARAFHLPKDPMAAFESQLAGEPIQIDCGRMNGKSFLNVSGSGFDVAVLEKTEELKAVYPGEKAYRKAVLSVLGRYKAFEAELSIDGGETTHEACTIVEIANGQCIGGGMRVAPDAKLDDGYFDVVVVKKVPRLLIPLLLPMFMMGWHTKIGLARVTRAKTVTMRAKNMTVNLDGKLLRVDEAHYELLPGAVRMKKPRL
;
A
#
# COMPACT_ATOMS: atom_id res chain seq x y z
N MET A 1 -2.71 -5.51 26.56
CA MET A 1 -1.60 -6.36 26.08
C MET A 1 -1.32 -6.06 24.60
N PHE A 2 -0.04 -5.98 24.21
CA PHE A 2 0.42 -5.76 22.83
C PHE A 2 0.80 -7.05 22.13
N ALA A 3 0.51 -7.17 20.85
CA ALA A 3 1.15 -8.13 19.94
C ALA A 3 2.17 -7.39 19.08
N VAL A 4 3.41 -7.88 19.01
CA VAL A 4 4.46 -7.34 18.13
C VAL A 4 4.68 -8.34 17.00
N ILE A 5 4.17 -8.02 15.81
CA ILE A 5 4.31 -8.85 14.61
C ILE A 5 5.51 -8.33 13.83
N VAL A 6 6.51 -9.17 13.61
CA VAL A 6 7.74 -8.79 12.92
C VAL A 6 8.03 -9.69 11.73
N ASN A 7 8.33 -9.10 10.59
CA ASN A 7 8.90 -9.82 9.46
C ASN A 7 10.43 -9.82 9.60
N PRO A 8 11.06 -10.97 9.93
CA PRO A 8 12.47 -11.04 10.31
C PRO A 8 13.44 -10.65 9.18
N VAL A 9 13.02 -10.77 7.90
CA VAL A 9 13.86 -10.39 6.75
C VAL A 9 13.75 -8.90 6.39
N SER A 10 12.85 -8.17 7.02
CA SER A 10 12.72 -6.72 6.80
C SER A 10 13.93 -5.96 7.34
N GLY A 11 14.21 -4.80 6.71
CA GLY A 11 15.33 -3.94 7.13
C GLY A 11 16.70 -4.63 7.10
N GLY A 12 16.91 -5.59 6.19
CA GLY A 12 18.18 -6.33 6.11
C GLY A 12 18.46 -7.23 7.32
N GLY A 13 17.41 -7.65 8.06
CA GLY A 13 17.53 -8.49 9.27
C GLY A 13 17.56 -7.71 10.59
N GLU A 14 17.50 -6.38 10.57
CA GLU A 14 17.46 -5.57 11.80
C GLU A 14 16.07 -5.52 12.47
N ALA A 15 15.03 -6.01 11.80
CA ALA A 15 13.65 -5.94 12.28
C ALA A 15 13.44 -6.66 13.61
N VAL A 16 14.12 -7.81 13.84
CA VAL A 16 14.00 -8.56 15.11
C VAL A 16 14.62 -7.78 16.27
N ARG A 17 15.79 -7.15 16.07
CA ARG A 17 16.39 -6.27 17.09
C ARG A 17 15.50 -5.09 17.44
N LEU A 18 14.87 -4.51 16.42
CA LEU A 18 13.91 -3.44 16.60
C LEU A 18 12.67 -3.91 17.37
N ALA A 19 12.17 -5.13 17.11
CA ALA A 19 11.06 -5.71 17.85
C ALA A 19 11.35 -5.90 19.33
N ILE A 20 12.59 -6.31 19.68
CA ILE A 20 13.04 -6.41 21.07
C ILE A 20 13.02 -5.03 21.74
N ARG A 21 13.60 -4.00 21.10
CA ARG A 21 13.60 -2.62 21.63
C ARG A 21 12.19 -2.06 21.82
N ILE A 22 11.29 -2.35 20.90
CA ILE A 22 9.86 -1.96 21.00
C ILE A 22 9.20 -2.69 22.18
N SER A 23 9.47 -3.99 22.36
CA SER A 23 8.96 -4.76 23.50
C SER A 23 9.49 -4.23 24.85
N GLU A 24 10.76 -3.87 24.94
CA GLU A 24 11.36 -3.21 26.10
C GLU A 24 10.66 -1.86 26.39
N ARG A 25 10.38 -1.09 25.34
CA ARG A 25 9.67 0.19 25.46
C ARG A 25 8.23 0.01 25.95
N ILE A 26 7.53 -1.01 25.47
CA ILE A 26 6.17 -1.39 25.93
C ILE A 26 6.21 -1.80 27.42
N ALA A 27 7.21 -2.62 27.81
CA ALA A 27 7.42 -3.02 29.20
C ALA A 27 7.69 -1.82 30.13
N ALA A 28 8.49 -0.83 29.67
CA ALA A 28 8.76 0.40 30.40
C ALA A 28 7.49 1.27 30.62
N MET A 29 6.43 1.06 29.83
CA MET A 29 5.09 1.65 30.06
C MET A 29 4.21 0.85 31.02
N GLY A 30 4.73 -0.23 31.61
CA GLY A 30 3.94 -1.12 32.47
C GLY A 30 2.97 -2.01 31.70
N GLN A 31 3.19 -2.22 30.38
CA GLN A 31 2.36 -3.02 29.51
C GLN A 31 3.06 -4.34 29.13
N GLU A 32 2.27 -5.39 28.90
CA GLU A 32 2.78 -6.66 28.40
C GLU A 32 2.79 -6.70 26.88
N SER A 33 3.79 -7.39 26.31
CA SER A 33 3.86 -7.67 24.87
C SER A 33 4.19 -9.13 24.59
N ARG A 34 3.69 -9.62 23.43
CA ARG A 34 4.09 -10.92 22.86
C ARG A 34 4.67 -10.68 21.47
N LEU A 35 5.83 -11.30 21.22
CA LEU A 35 6.52 -11.24 19.94
C LEU A 35 6.09 -12.40 19.04
N PHE A 36 5.82 -12.09 17.78
CA PHE A 36 5.45 -13.04 16.74
C PHE A 36 6.31 -12.78 15.50
N GLU A 37 7.16 -13.72 15.13
CA GLU A 37 7.97 -13.67 13.92
C GLU A 37 7.23 -14.33 12.77
N THR A 38 7.11 -13.64 11.63
CA THR A 38 6.45 -14.20 10.45
C THR A 38 7.39 -15.12 9.68
N SER A 39 6.84 -16.18 9.12
CA SER A 39 7.58 -17.19 8.36
C SER A 39 7.40 -17.10 6.84
N GLY A 40 6.51 -16.25 6.36
CA GLY A 40 6.23 -16.08 4.93
C GLY A 40 4.92 -15.36 4.65
N ASP A 41 4.49 -15.40 3.39
CA ASP A 41 3.26 -14.75 2.90
C ASP A 41 2.01 -15.31 3.61
N GLY A 42 1.12 -14.43 4.05
CA GLY A 42 -0.10 -14.75 4.79
C GLY A 42 0.10 -15.06 6.28
N ASP A 43 1.33 -15.19 6.76
CA ASP A 43 1.58 -15.53 8.15
C ASP A 43 1.34 -14.37 9.11
N ALA A 44 1.61 -13.13 8.68
CA ALA A 44 1.31 -11.95 9.47
C ALA A 44 -0.20 -11.82 9.73
N ALA A 45 -1.04 -12.10 8.74
CA ALA A 45 -2.49 -12.15 8.90
C ALA A 45 -2.91 -13.22 9.93
N ARG A 46 -2.40 -14.44 9.78
CA ARG A 46 -2.70 -15.56 10.68
C ARG A 46 -2.33 -15.25 12.13
N GLN A 47 -1.13 -14.71 12.35
CA GLN A 47 -0.63 -14.37 13.69
C GLN A 47 -1.40 -13.20 14.30
N THR A 48 -1.76 -12.19 13.50
CA THR A 48 -2.60 -11.08 13.94
C THR A 48 -3.95 -11.55 14.43
N ARG A 49 -4.61 -12.43 13.65
CA ARG A 49 -5.89 -13.03 14.04
C ARG A 49 -5.78 -13.75 15.39
N ALA A 50 -4.80 -14.63 15.53
CA ALA A 50 -4.57 -15.37 16.77
C ALA A 50 -4.27 -14.45 17.96
N ALA A 51 -3.49 -13.37 17.76
CA ALA A 51 -3.17 -12.41 18.79
C ALA A 51 -4.42 -11.65 19.29
N VAL A 52 -5.26 -11.19 18.36
CA VAL A 52 -6.51 -10.47 18.72
C VAL A 52 -7.51 -11.42 19.39
N GLU A 53 -7.66 -12.66 18.93
CA GLU A 53 -8.48 -13.69 19.56
C GLU A 53 -7.99 -14.05 20.97
N ALA A 54 -6.68 -13.94 21.22
CA ALA A 54 -6.07 -14.09 22.55
C ALA A 54 -6.17 -12.84 23.43
N GLY A 55 -6.90 -11.79 23.00
CA GLY A 55 -7.18 -10.58 23.78
C GLY A 55 -6.11 -9.49 23.69
N CYS A 56 -5.27 -9.46 22.64
CA CYS A 56 -4.40 -8.33 22.37
C CYS A 56 -5.22 -7.13 21.87
N GLU A 57 -5.10 -5.99 22.54
CA GLU A 57 -5.81 -4.74 22.25
C GLU A 57 -4.99 -3.79 21.37
N ALA A 58 -3.72 -4.10 21.16
CA ALA A 58 -2.80 -3.35 20.32
C ALA A 58 -1.92 -4.28 19.52
N VAL A 59 -1.74 -3.97 18.23
CA VAL A 59 -0.90 -4.73 17.31
C VAL A 59 0.14 -3.78 16.71
N VAL A 60 1.41 -4.08 16.92
CA VAL A 60 2.55 -3.39 16.32
C VAL A 60 3.07 -4.24 15.17
N CYS A 61 3.07 -3.70 13.97
CA CYS A 61 3.64 -4.36 12.79
C CYS A 61 4.98 -3.75 12.42
N ILE A 62 6.02 -4.58 12.41
CA ILE A 62 7.37 -4.21 11.98
C ILE A 62 7.65 -4.92 10.66
N GLY A 63 7.53 -4.17 9.55
CA GLY A 63 7.65 -4.78 8.22
C GLY A 63 7.53 -3.77 7.09
N GLY A 64 7.49 -4.29 5.86
CA GLY A 64 7.19 -3.53 4.66
C GLY A 64 5.68 -3.49 4.36
N ASP A 65 5.30 -2.81 3.28
CA ASP A 65 3.91 -2.56 2.89
C ASP A 65 3.07 -3.85 2.82
N GLY A 66 3.61 -4.95 2.30
CA GLY A 66 2.91 -6.24 2.24
C GLY A 66 2.54 -6.80 3.63
N THR A 67 3.49 -6.77 4.59
CA THR A 67 3.23 -7.22 5.97
C THR A 67 2.22 -6.31 6.67
N ILE A 68 2.35 -4.99 6.45
CA ILE A 68 1.43 -3.98 6.97
C ILE A 68 0.00 -4.24 6.48
N CYS A 69 -0.17 -4.56 5.18
CA CYS A 69 -1.47 -4.87 4.60
C CYS A 69 -2.10 -6.15 5.14
N GLU A 70 -1.30 -7.20 5.34
CA GLU A 70 -1.78 -8.45 5.93
C GLU A 70 -2.32 -8.22 7.36
N VAL A 71 -1.56 -7.48 8.18
CA VAL A 71 -1.98 -7.12 9.55
C VAL A 71 -3.23 -6.26 9.53
N ALA A 72 -3.24 -5.20 8.72
CA ALA A 72 -4.39 -4.29 8.64
C ALA A 72 -5.67 -4.99 8.18
N GLY A 73 -5.56 -5.92 7.21
CA GLY A 73 -6.70 -6.69 6.72
C GLY A 73 -7.39 -7.50 7.82
N GLU A 74 -6.62 -8.05 8.75
CA GLU A 74 -7.17 -8.78 9.90
C GLU A 74 -7.69 -7.86 11.00
N LEU A 75 -7.26 -6.61 11.04
CA LEU A 75 -7.73 -5.62 12.01
C LEU A 75 -8.97 -4.85 11.56
N CYS A 76 -9.39 -5.02 10.30
CA CYS A 76 -10.62 -4.38 9.82
C CYS A 76 -11.81 -4.71 10.71
N HIS A 77 -12.48 -3.64 11.22
CA HIS A 77 -13.62 -3.70 12.11
C HIS A 77 -13.38 -4.45 13.45
N ARG A 78 -12.13 -4.55 13.89
CA ARG A 78 -11.76 -5.07 15.21
C ARG A 78 -11.36 -3.94 16.16
N ASP A 79 -11.52 -4.18 17.46
CA ASP A 79 -11.23 -3.16 18.49
C ASP A 79 -9.75 -2.99 18.83
N ALA A 80 -8.85 -3.69 18.17
CA ALA A 80 -7.42 -3.56 18.39
C ALA A 80 -6.83 -2.32 17.68
N THR A 81 -5.95 -1.61 18.38
CA THR A 81 -5.24 -0.45 17.81
C THR A 81 -4.01 -0.89 17.02
N PHE A 82 -3.90 -0.44 15.80
CA PHE A 82 -2.80 -0.75 14.90
C PHE A 82 -1.68 0.30 15.00
N TYR A 83 -0.44 -0.16 15.15
CA TYR A 83 0.78 0.64 15.12
C TYR A 83 1.68 0.14 14.00
N VAL A 84 2.13 1.04 13.14
CA VAL A 84 3.00 0.73 12.01
C VAL A 84 4.43 1.19 12.29
N VAL A 85 5.37 0.27 12.12
CA VAL A 85 6.80 0.53 12.22
C VAL A 85 7.45 0.19 10.89
N PRO A 86 7.87 1.20 10.09
CA PRO A 86 8.38 0.97 8.75
C PRO A 86 9.70 0.19 8.79
N GLY A 87 9.72 -0.98 8.15
CA GLY A 87 10.89 -1.86 8.03
C GLY A 87 11.19 -2.29 6.60
N GLY A 88 10.38 -1.86 5.63
CA GLY A 88 10.52 -2.21 4.23
C GLY A 88 11.36 -1.21 3.43
N THR A 89 11.45 -1.46 2.11
CA THR A 89 12.14 -0.56 1.16
C THR A 89 11.22 0.56 0.67
N GLY A 90 9.95 0.26 0.36
CA GLY A 90 8.95 1.22 -0.14
C GLY A 90 8.45 2.12 0.98
N ASN A 91 7.82 1.50 1.97
CA ASN A 91 7.17 2.16 3.10
C ASN A 91 6.19 3.25 2.64
N ASP A 92 5.41 2.95 1.62
CA ASP A 92 4.51 3.91 0.98
C ASP A 92 3.33 4.26 1.89
N PHE A 93 2.79 3.27 2.63
CA PHE A 93 1.78 3.54 3.65
C PHE A 93 2.32 4.43 4.78
N ALA A 94 3.54 4.17 5.26
CA ALA A 94 4.15 4.99 6.31
C ALA A 94 4.34 6.46 5.86
N ARG A 95 4.65 6.68 4.57
CA ARG A 95 4.71 8.04 3.98
C ARG A 95 3.32 8.68 3.91
N ALA A 96 2.31 7.94 3.43
CA ALA A 96 0.93 8.43 3.32
C ALA A 96 0.36 8.77 4.72
N PHE A 97 0.75 8.02 5.74
CA PHE A 97 0.36 8.25 7.13
C PHE A 97 1.29 9.24 7.87
N HIS A 98 2.25 9.86 7.17
CA HIS A 98 3.21 10.86 7.69
C HIS A 98 4.04 10.37 8.87
N LEU A 99 4.42 9.08 8.89
CA LEU A 99 5.29 8.55 9.94
C LEU A 99 6.73 9.03 9.77
N PRO A 100 7.45 9.25 10.87
CA PRO A 100 8.90 9.45 10.86
C PRO A 100 9.63 8.31 10.12
N LYS A 101 10.75 8.62 9.47
CA LYS A 101 11.57 7.60 8.80
C LYS A 101 12.29 6.68 9.77
N ASP A 102 12.70 7.20 10.94
CA ASP A 102 13.27 6.39 12.00
C ASP A 102 12.19 5.49 12.60
N PRO A 103 12.39 4.16 12.64
CA PRO A 103 11.37 3.23 13.09
C PRO A 103 10.94 3.41 14.54
N MET A 104 11.88 3.75 15.46
CA MET A 104 11.54 4.01 16.86
C MET A 104 10.76 5.32 17.01
N ALA A 105 11.20 6.38 16.31
CA ALA A 105 10.45 7.64 16.29
C ALA A 105 9.05 7.46 15.69
N ALA A 106 8.88 6.60 14.69
CA ALA A 106 7.57 6.25 14.14
C ALA A 106 6.65 5.61 15.19
N PHE A 107 7.16 4.68 15.97
CA PHE A 107 6.41 4.06 17.07
C PHE A 107 6.05 5.07 18.17
N GLU A 108 7.03 5.85 18.65
CA GLU A 108 6.82 6.87 19.70
C GLU A 108 5.83 7.96 19.26
N SER A 109 5.90 8.41 18.00
CA SER A 109 4.97 9.42 17.49
C SER A 109 3.52 8.95 17.50
N GLN A 110 3.28 7.66 17.23
CA GLN A 110 1.97 7.05 17.31
C GLN A 110 1.52 6.84 18.76
N LEU A 111 2.41 6.42 19.68
CA LEU A 111 2.08 6.30 21.10
C LEU A 111 1.59 7.64 21.68
N ALA A 112 2.22 8.74 21.29
CA ALA A 112 1.85 10.09 21.71
C ALA A 112 0.64 10.67 20.98
N GLY A 113 0.16 9.97 19.94
CA GLY A 113 -0.87 10.46 19.04
C GLY A 113 -2.30 10.25 19.52
N GLU A 114 -3.24 10.92 18.86
CA GLU A 114 -4.67 10.79 19.11
C GLU A 114 -5.26 9.60 18.33
N PRO A 115 -6.31 8.93 18.86
CA PRO A 115 -7.03 7.90 18.15
C PRO A 115 -7.61 8.41 16.83
N ILE A 116 -7.46 7.63 15.76
CA ILE A 116 -8.06 7.85 14.45
C ILE A 116 -8.55 6.53 13.89
N GLN A 117 -9.58 6.57 13.07
CA GLN A 117 -9.99 5.45 12.25
C GLN A 117 -9.65 5.77 10.80
N ILE A 118 -8.97 4.86 10.13
CA ILE A 118 -8.64 4.98 8.72
C ILE A 118 -9.43 3.98 7.89
N ASP A 119 -9.60 4.31 6.64
CA ASP A 119 -10.25 3.45 5.67
C ASP A 119 -9.33 2.31 5.24
N CYS A 120 -9.91 1.21 4.79
CA CYS A 120 -9.21 0.08 4.21
C CYS A 120 -9.85 -0.27 2.87
N GLY A 121 -9.06 -0.40 1.83
CA GLY A 121 -9.52 -0.93 0.56
C GLY A 121 -9.54 -2.46 0.56
N ARG A 122 -10.45 -3.04 -0.20
CA ARG A 122 -10.49 -4.48 -0.47
C ARG A 122 -10.64 -4.73 -1.96
N MET A 123 -9.81 -5.59 -2.52
CA MET A 123 -9.86 -6.03 -3.91
C MET A 123 -10.02 -7.55 -3.97
N ASN A 124 -11.14 -8.03 -4.50
CA ASN A 124 -11.48 -9.47 -4.56
C ASN A 124 -11.25 -10.18 -3.22
N GLY A 125 -11.66 -9.56 -2.10
CA GLY A 125 -11.51 -10.09 -0.75
C GLY A 125 -10.13 -9.88 -0.11
N LYS A 126 -9.14 -9.33 -0.81
CA LYS A 126 -7.80 -9.00 -0.28
C LYS A 126 -7.70 -7.53 0.09
N SER A 127 -7.25 -7.25 1.28
CA SER A 127 -7.13 -5.88 1.81
C SER A 127 -5.90 -5.15 1.26
N PHE A 128 -6.01 -3.82 1.16
CA PHE A 128 -4.91 -2.90 0.90
C PHE A 128 -5.17 -1.57 1.64
N LEU A 129 -4.12 -0.87 2.01
CA LEU A 129 -4.21 0.38 2.75
C LEU A 129 -3.88 1.61 1.91
N ASN A 130 -3.07 1.42 0.89
CA ASN A 130 -2.51 2.56 0.16
C ASN A 130 -3.07 2.63 -1.27
N VAL A 131 -2.56 1.87 -2.21
CA VAL A 131 -2.99 1.96 -3.61
C VAL A 131 -3.01 0.59 -4.28
N SER A 132 -4.03 0.37 -5.11
CA SER A 132 -4.10 -0.76 -6.00
C SER A 132 -4.45 -0.30 -7.40
N GLY A 133 -3.85 -0.91 -8.41
CA GLY A 133 -4.14 -0.55 -9.78
C GLY A 133 -3.40 -1.35 -10.83
N SER A 134 -3.49 -0.91 -12.07
CA SER A 134 -2.88 -1.56 -13.22
C SER A 134 -2.39 -0.54 -14.25
N GLY A 135 -1.31 -0.86 -14.93
CA GLY A 135 -0.84 -0.02 -15.99
C GLY A 135 0.66 -0.04 -16.21
N PHE A 136 1.19 1.09 -16.63
CA PHE A 136 2.60 1.25 -16.94
C PHE A 136 3.50 0.99 -15.71
N ASP A 137 3.12 1.47 -14.55
CA ASP A 137 3.84 1.30 -13.29
C ASP A 137 3.89 -0.17 -12.87
N VAL A 138 2.78 -0.91 -13.02
CA VAL A 138 2.69 -2.35 -12.74
C VAL A 138 3.57 -3.14 -13.72
N ALA A 139 3.57 -2.78 -15.01
CA ALA A 139 4.46 -3.40 -15.99
C ALA A 139 5.94 -3.16 -15.64
N VAL A 140 6.28 -1.97 -15.12
CA VAL A 140 7.63 -1.66 -14.62
C VAL A 140 7.95 -2.49 -13.39
N LEU A 141 7.01 -2.66 -12.47
CA LEU A 141 7.20 -3.47 -11.26
C LEU A 141 7.42 -4.94 -11.60
N GLU A 142 6.58 -5.54 -12.47
CA GLU A 142 6.79 -6.92 -12.99
C GLU A 142 8.19 -7.08 -13.58
N LYS A 143 8.59 -6.14 -14.46
CA LYS A 143 9.89 -6.19 -15.09
C LYS A 143 11.03 -5.98 -14.10
N THR A 144 10.82 -5.21 -13.06
CA THR A 144 11.82 -5.01 -12.00
C THR A 144 12.05 -6.31 -11.24
N GLU A 145 10.98 -7.04 -10.88
CA GLU A 145 11.09 -8.33 -10.20
C GLU A 145 11.89 -9.35 -11.05
N GLU A 146 11.62 -9.44 -12.36
CA GLU A 146 12.40 -10.29 -13.26
C GLU A 146 13.89 -9.91 -13.30
N LEU A 147 14.19 -8.62 -13.27
CA LEU A 147 15.56 -8.12 -13.37
C LEU A 147 16.35 -8.14 -12.06
N LYS A 148 15.71 -8.23 -10.90
CA LYS A 148 16.38 -8.31 -9.59
C LYS A 148 17.35 -9.49 -9.48
N ALA A 149 17.07 -10.59 -10.16
CA ALA A 149 17.96 -11.75 -10.19
C ALA A 149 19.34 -11.44 -10.84
N VAL A 150 19.40 -10.43 -11.70
CA VAL A 150 20.61 -10.09 -12.50
C VAL A 150 21.20 -8.75 -12.06
N TYR A 151 20.38 -7.80 -11.66
CA TYR A 151 20.79 -6.43 -11.33
C TYR A 151 20.34 -6.07 -9.90
N PRO A 152 21.27 -5.72 -9.01
CA PRO A 152 20.90 -5.35 -7.65
C PRO A 152 20.24 -3.97 -7.58
N GLY A 153 19.23 -3.86 -6.70
CA GLY A 153 18.65 -2.60 -6.24
C GLY A 153 18.11 -1.70 -7.38
N GLU A 154 18.43 -0.43 -7.31
CA GLU A 154 17.92 0.62 -8.21
C GLU A 154 18.28 0.40 -9.70
N LYS A 155 19.35 -0.34 -9.97
CA LYS A 155 19.74 -0.67 -11.37
C LYS A 155 18.68 -1.54 -12.07
N ALA A 156 18.05 -2.48 -11.34
CA ALA A 156 16.96 -3.30 -11.87
C ALA A 156 15.78 -2.42 -12.28
N TYR A 157 15.36 -1.50 -11.40
CA TYR A 157 14.26 -0.58 -11.66
C TYR A 157 14.51 0.30 -12.89
N ARG A 158 15.67 0.96 -12.99
CA ARG A 158 16.00 1.81 -14.13
C ARG A 158 16.01 1.06 -15.46
N LYS A 159 16.54 -0.18 -15.47
CA LYS A 159 16.51 -1.06 -16.66
C LYS A 159 15.08 -1.52 -16.99
N ALA A 160 14.26 -1.79 -15.98
CA ALA A 160 12.86 -2.13 -16.16
C ALA A 160 12.09 -0.99 -16.84
N VAL A 161 12.22 0.24 -16.33
CA VAL A 161 11.59 1.43 -16.94
C VAL A 161 11.96 1.55 -18.43
N LEU A 162 13.25 1.48 -18.78
CA LEU A 162 13.69 1.58 -20.17
C LEU A 162 13.16 0.43 -21.04
N SER A 163 13.15 -0.80 -20.50
CA SER A 163 12.65 -1.98 -21.21
C SER A 163 11.14 -1.87 -21.48
N VAL A 164 10.37 -1.43 -20.47
CA VAL A 164 8.91 -1.28 -20.58
C VAL A 164 8.57 -0.15 -21.54
N LEU A 165 9.23 1.02 -21.44
CA LEU A 165 9.00 2.14 -22.35
C LEU A 165 9.08 1.76 -23.83
N GLY A 166 10.05 0.90 -24.19
CA GLY A 166 10.22 0.46 -25.57
C GLY A 166 9.07 -0.41 -26.12
N ARG A 167 8.29 -1.04 -25.27
CA ARG A 167 7.30 -2.08 -25.64
C ARG A 167 5.91 -1.84 -25.11
N TYR A 168 5.73 -0.90 -24.18
CA TYR A 168 4.46 -0.66 -23.51
C TYR A 168 3.34 -0.33 -24.49
N LYS A 169 2.19 -0.93 -24.25
CA LYS A 169 0.93 -0.63 -24.94
C LYS A 169 -0.11 -0.34 -23.88
N ALA A 170 -0.87 0.73 -24.07
CA ALA A 170 -2.05 1.00 -23.26
C ALA A 170 -2.99 -0.21 -23.33
N PHE A 171 -3.64 -0.52 -22.22
CA PHE A 171 -4.59 -1.63 -22.14
C PHE A 171 -6.03 -1.12 -22.23
N GLU A 172 -6.90 -1.94 -22.81
CA GLU A 172 -8.34 -1.64 -22.85
C GLU A 172 -8.95 -2.04 -21.52
N ALA A 173 -9.50 -1.07 -20.80
CA ALA A 173 -10.17 -1.25 -19.52
C ALA A 173 -11.66 -0.97 -19.63
N GLU A 174 -12.45 -1.83 -19.01
CA GLU A 174 -13.86 -1.58 -18.68
C GLU A 174 -13.91 -1.15 -17.22
N LEU A 175 -14.46 0.03 -16.97
CA LEU A 175 -14.53 0.61 -15.64
C LEU A 175 -15.99 0.94 -15.29
N SER A 176 -16.48 0.43 -14.16
CA SER A 176 -17.73 0.84 -13.53
C SER A 176 -17.42 1.40 -12.15
N ILE A 177 -17.89 2.60 -11.86
CA ILE A 177 -17.66 3.35 -10.64
C ILE A 177 -18.99 3.50 -9.91
N ASP A 178 -19.07 3.08 -8.64
CA ASP A 178 -20.27 3.12 -7.78
C ASP A 178 -21.53 2.56 -8.45
N GLY A 179 -21.35 1.46 -9.22
CA GLY A 179 -22.46 0.83 -9.95
C GLY A 179 -23.02 1.65 -11.11
N GLY A 180 -22.34 2.72 -11.50
CA GLY A 180 -22.71 3.52 -12.66
C GLY A 180 -22.41 2.85 -13.99
N GLU A 181 -22.62 3.58 -15.08
CA GLU A 181 -22.42 3.11 -16.45
C GLU A 181 -20.97 2.63 -16.65
N THR A 182 -20.82 1.48 -17.31
CA THR A 182 -19.49 0.95 -17.65
C THR A 182 -18.89 1.74 -18.81
N THR A 183 -17.72 2.30 -18.58
CA THR A 183 -16.93 2.97 -19.62
C THR A 183 -15.90 2.01 -20.21
N HIS A 184 -15.62 2.14 -21.51
CA HIS A 184 -14.60 1.37 -22.22
C HIS A 184 -13.54 2.35 -22.73
N GLU A 185 -12.34 2.27 -22.22
CA GLU A 185 -11.28 3.22 -22.59
C GLU A 185 -9.89 2.60 -22.58
N ALA A 186 -9.05 3.03 -23.53
CA ALA A 186 -7.64 2.67 -23.55
C ALA A 186 -6.90 3.48 -22.49
N CYS A 187 -6.31 2.79 -21.51
CA CYS A 187 -5.66 3.39 -20.36
C CYS A 187 -4.16 3.11 -20.34
N THR A 188 -3.39 4.11 -19.93
CA THR A 188 -1.97 3.96 -19.61
C THR A 188 -1.81 3.54 -18.15
N ILE A 189 -2.63 4.09 -17.25
CA ILE A 189 -2.64 3.79 -15.81
C ILE A 189 -4.08 3.88 -15.32
N VAL A 190 -4.48 2.96 -14.46
CA VAL A 190 -5.69 3.03 -13.63
C VAL A 190 -5.30 2.67 -12.21
N GLU A 191 -5.45 3.62 -11.28
CA GLU A 191 -5.16 3.42 -9.87
C GLU A 191 -6.38 3.70 -9.01
N ILE A 192 -6.62 2.85 -8.05
CA ILE A 192 -7.64 2.97 -7.00
C ILE A 192 -6.89 3.26 -5.71
N ALA A 193 -6.89 4.53 -5.33
CA ALA A 193 -6.06 5.05 -4.27
C ALA A 193 -6.89 5.33 -3.01
N ASN A 194 -6.51 4.70 -1.90
CA ASN A 194 -6.88 5.05 -0.55
C ASN A 194 -5.83 6.00 0.05
N GLY A 195 -4.56 5.75 -0.24
CA GLY A 195 -3.43 6.60 0.12
C GLY A 195 -2.82 7.32 -1.08
N GLN A 196 -1.76 8.09 -0.85
CA GLN A 196 -1.23 9.04 -1.84
C GLN A 196 -0.16 8.49 -2.75
N CYS A 197 0.59 7.46 -2.31
CA CYS A 197 1.88 7.11 -2.90
C CYS A 197 1.99 5.63 -3.27
N ILE A 198 2.78 5.35 -4.31
CA ILE A 198 3.24 3.99 -4.70
C ILE A 198 4.74 4.01 -5.01
N GLY A 199 5.36 2.83 -5.02
CA GLY A 199 6.69 2.62 -5.57
C GLY A 199 7.80 3.43 -4.89
N GLY A 200 7.69 3.69 -3.58
CA GLY A 200 8.68 4.42 -2.81
C GLY A 200 8.50 5.95 -2.82
N GLY A 201 7.26 6.41 -2.98
CA GLY A 201 6.90 7.82 -2.84
C GLY A 201 6.44 8.53 -4.11
N MET A 202 6.14 7.82 -5.17
CA MET A 202 5.49 8.38 -6.37
C MET A 202 4.05 8.78 -6.02
N ARG A 203 3.73 10.06 -6.16
CA ARG A 203 2.45 10.64 -5.71
C ARG A 203 1.33 10.45 -6.73
N VAL A 204 0.79 9.26 -6.80
CA VAL A 204 -0.23 8.88 -7.78
C VAL A 204 -1.58 9.55 -7.53
N ALA A 205 -1.97 9.72 -6.29
CA ALA A 205 -3.18 10.42 -5.86
C ALA A 205 -2.84 11.44 -4.77
N PRO A 206 -2.27 12.62 -5.13
CA PRO A 206 -1.69 13.56 -4.17
C PRO A 206 -2.69 14.13 -3.16
N ASP A 207 -3.98 14.13 -3.48
CA ASP A 207 -5.05 14.68 -2.65
C ASP A 207 -5.85 13.60 -1.90
N ALA A 208 -5.50 12.31 -2.07
CA ALA A 208 -6.15 11.20 -1.37
C ALA A 208 -5.99 11.30 0.14
N LYS A 209 -7.03 10.90 0.88
CA LYS A 209 -7.08 10.89 2.34
C LYS A 209 -7.44 9.51 2.83
N LEU A 210 -6.75 9.06 3.85
CA LEU A 210 -6.94 7.74 4.44
C LEU A 210 -8.21 7.59 5.31
N ASP A 211 -8.97 8.69 5.52
CA ASP A 211 -10.04 8.77 6.53
C ASP A 211 -11.29 9.52 6.04
N ASP A 212 -11.50 9.63 4.73
CA ASP A 212 -12.62 10.42 4.19
C ASP A 212 -13.75 9.61 3.55
N GLY A 213 -13.63 8.26 3.62
CA GLY A 213 -14.66 7.33 3.17
C GLY A 213 -14.75 7.18 1.65
N TYR A 214 -13.67 7.50 0.89
CA TYR A 214 -13.63 7.35 -0.56
C TYR A 214 -12.27 6.91 -1.08
N PHE A 215 -12.27 6.20 -2.19
CA PHE A 215 -11.12 6.07 -3.07
C PHE A 215 -11.00 7.28 -3.99
N ASP A 216 -9.78 7.65 -4.33
CA ASP A 216 -9.48 8.47 -5.50
C ASP A 216 -9.13 7.54 -6.67
N VAL A 217 -10.03 7.41 -7.65
CA VAL A 217 -9.83 6.63 -8.87
C VAL A 217 -9.11 7.49 -9.90
N VAL A 218 -7.85 7.20 -10.12
CA VAL A 218 -6.97 7.95 -11.03
C VAL A 218 -6.86 7.22 -12.36
N VAL A 219 -7.36 7.82 -13.43
CA VAL A 219 -7.33 7.24 -14.77
C VAL A 219 -6.49 8.12 -15.69
N VAL A 220 -5.37 7.60 -16.15
CA VAL A 220 -4.56 8.19 -17.21
C VAL A 220 -4.90 7.49 -18.53
N LYS A 221 -5.59 8.20 -19.44
CA LYS A 221 -5.92 7.68 -20.76
C LYS A 221 -4.67 7.34 -21.55
N LYS A 222 -4.85 6.67 -22.68
CA LYS A 222 -3.77 6.29 -23.58
C LYS A 222 -2.85 7.47 -23.90
N VAL A 223 -1.60 7.35 -23.48
CA VAL A 223 -0.52 8.28 -23.77
C VAL A 223 0.40 7.66 -24.84
N PRO A 224 0.79 8.41 -25.90
CA PRO A 224 1.82 7.96 -26.81
C PRO A 224 3.11 7.62 -26.04
N ARG A 225 3.63 6.41 -26.23
CA ARG A 225 4.79 5.89 -25.47
C ARG A 225 6.00 6.82 -25.44
N LEU A 226 6.21 7.58 -26.53
CA LEU A 226 7.33 8.55 -26.64
C LEU A 226 7.17 9.73 -25.68
N LEU A 227 5.97 10.04 -25.21
CA LEU A 227 5.70 11.10 -24.24
C LEU A 227 5.81 10.63 -22.80
N ILE A 228 5.76 9.31 -22.54
CA ILE A 228 5.83 8.78 -21.17
C ILE A 228 7.09 9.25 -20.41
N PRO A 229 8.31 9.24 -20.99
CA PRO A 229 9.50 9.73 -20.29
C PRO A 229 9.41 11.20 -19.88
N LEU A 230 8.72 12.03 -20.69
CA LEU A 230 8.53 13.45 -20.41
C LEU A 230 7.49 13.65 -19.31
N LEU A 231 6.44 12.83 -19.28
CA LEU A 231 5.34 12.93 -18.33
C LEU A 231 5.62 12.21 -16.99
N LEU A 232 6.55 11.25 -16.98
CA LEU A 232 6.87 10.47 -15.79
C LEU A 232 7.32 11.33 -14.58
N PRO A 233 8.20 12.35 -14.73
CA PRO A 233 8.53 13.23 -13.62
C PRO A 233 7.31 13.99 -13.06
N MET A 234 6.39 14.41 -13.95
CA MET A 234 5.16 15.10 -13.55
C MET A 234 4.23 14.16 -12.76
N PHE A 235 4.16 12.89 -13.20
CA PHE A 235 3.42 11.86 -12.49
C PHE A 235 4.05 11.56 -11.12
N MET A 236 5.37 11.43 -11.05
CA MET A 236 6.08 11.21 -9.78
C MET A 236 5.85 12.34 -8.77
N MET A 237 5.73 13.59 -9.22
CA MET A 237 5.48 14.75 -8.37
C MET A 237 3.99 15.00 -8.09
N GLY A 238 3.07 14.21 -8.65
CA GLY A 238 1.64 14.39 -8.50
C GLY A 238 1.04 15.52 -9.32
N TRP A 239 1.76 16.07 -10.31
CA TRP A 239 1.26 17.18 -11.14
C TRP A 239 0.29 16.72 -12.23
N HIS A 240 0.26 15.46 -12.57
CA HIS A 240 -0.61 14.87 -13.60
C HIS A 240 -2.10 15.14 -13.33
N THR A 241 -2.52 15.23 -12.05
CA THR A 241 -3.90 15.58 -11.70
C THR A 241 -4.21 17.06 -11.98
N LYS A 242 -3.23 17.94 -11.76
CA LYS A 242 -3.39 19.41 -11.92
C LYS A 242 -3.35 19.88 -13.37
N ILE A 243 -2.62 19.18 -14.25
CA ILE A 243 -2.51 19.53 -15.68
C ILE A 243 -3.55 18.84 -16.56
N GLY A 244 -4.51 18.10 -15.96
CA GLY A 244 -5.56 17.40 -16.70
C GLY A 244 -5.10 16.16 -17.47
N LEU A 245 -3.92 15.62 -17.18
CA LEU A 245 -3.42 14.38 -17.76
C LEU A 245 -4.18 13.16 -17.21
N ALA A 246 -4.55 13.21 -15.94
CA ALA A 246 -5.35 12.21 -15.28
C ALA A 246 -6.74 12.76 -14.95
N ARG A 247 -7.75 11.90 -15.11
CA ARG A 247 -9.09 12.09 -14.51
C ARG A 247 -9.04 11.48 -13.11
N VAL A 248 -9.48 12.21 -12.12
CA VAL A 248 -9.66 11.71 -10.75
C VAL A 248 -11.15 11.71 -10.43
N THR A 249 -11.66 10.59 -9.95
CA THR A 249 -13.07 10.42 -9.57
C THR A 249 -13.12 9.78 -8.19
N ARG A 250 -13.89 10.34 -7.27
CA ARG A 250 -14.10 9.74 -5.95
C ARG A 250 -15.11 8.61 -6.03
N ALA A 251 -14.86 7.50 -5.35
CA ALA A 251 -15.69 6.31 -5.40
C ALA A 251 -15.63 5.51 -4.09
N LYS A 252 -16.66 4.71 -3.85
CA LYS A 252 -16.67 3.70 -2.79
C LYS A 252 -16.49 2.30 -3.33
N THR A 253 -16.94 2.07 -4.55
CA THR A 253 -16.77 0.81 -5.24
C THR A 253 -16.28 1.03 -6.66
N VAL A 254 -15.41 0.14 -7.14
CA VAL A 254 -14.93 0.16 -8.52
C VAL A 254 -14.86 -1.26 -9.03
N THR A 255 -15.36 -1.49 -10.24
CA THR A 255 -15.11 -2.73 -10.96
C THR A 255 -14.27 -2.41 -12.18
N MET A 256 -13.13 -3.07 -12.31
CA MET A 256 -12.22 -2.95 -13.45
C MET A 256 -12.07 -4.31 -14.10
N ARG A 257 -12.28 -4.37 -15.42
CA ARG A 257 -12.07 -5.57 -16.22
C ARG A 257 -11.10 -5.29 -17.35
N ALA A 258 -10.14 -6.18 -17.51
CA ALA A 258 -9.25 -6.21 -18.66
C ALA A 258 -8.65 -7.60 -18.81
N LYS A 259 -8.48 -8.05 -20.03
CA LYS A 259 -7.96 -9.40 -20.32
C LYS A 259 -6.52 -9.57 -19.84
N ASN A 260 -6.25 -10.63 -19.06
CA ASN A 260 -4.91 -10.96 -18.53
C ASN A 260 -4.27 -9.77 -17.79
N MET A 261 -5.04 -9.03 -17.01
CA MET A 261 -4.57 -7.87 -16.28
C MET A 261 -3.71 -8.28 -15.08
N THR A 262 -2.57 -7.63 -14.90
CA THR A 262 -1.84 -7.67 -13.63
C THR A 262 -2.20 -6.44 -12.82
N VAL A 263 -2.58 -6.67 -11.58
CA VAL A 263 -2.89 -5.61 -10.60
C VAL A 263 -1.82 -5.61 -9.53
N ASN A 264 -1.34 -4.43 -9.20
CA ASN A 264 -0.56 -4.17 -7.99
C ASN A 264 -1.51 -3.95 -6.81
N LEU A 265 -1.28 -4.64 -5.70
CA LEU A 265 -2.02 -4.49 -4.44
C LEU A 265 -0.99 -4.18 -3.35
N ASP A 266 -0.74 -2.91 -3.08
CA ASP A 266 0.29 -2.43 -2.13
C ASP A 266 1.65 -3.15 -2.29
N GLY A 267 2.11 -3.31 -3.54
CA GLY A 267 3.38 -3.96 -3.87
C GLY A 267 3.27 -5.45 -4.20
N LYS A 268 2.12 -6.11 -3.99
CA LYS A 268 1.89 -7.51 -4.39
C LYS A 268 1.23 -7.58 -5.76
N LEU A 269 1.85 -8.31 -6.69
CA LEU A 269 1.33 -8.49 -8.04
C LEU A 269 0.35 -9.67 -8.11
N LEU A 270 -0.82 -9.43 -8.68
CA LEU A 270 -1.88 -10.42 -8.84
C LEU A 270 -2.39 -10.40 -10.28
N ARG A 271 -2.57 -11.58 -10.90
CA ARG A 271 -3.18 -11.71 -12.22
C ARG A 271 -4.66 -11.99 -12.09
N VAL A 272 -5.45 -11.14 -12.71
CA VAL A 272 -6.93 -11.23 -12.70
C VAL A 272 -7.49 -10.71 -14.04
N ASP A 273 -8.66 -11.15 -14.41
CA ASP A 273 -9.42 -10.57 -15.52
C ASP A 273 -10.47 -9.56 -15.04
N GLU A 274 -10.83 -9.67 -13.76
CA GLU A 274 -11.74 -8.74 -13.08
C GLU A 274 -11.24 -8.42 -11.68
N ALA A 275 -11.19 -7.13 -11.35
CA ALA A 275 -10.89 -6.61 -10.04
C ALA A 275 -12.09 -5.82 -9.53
N HIS A 276 -12.69 -6.31 -8.46
CA HIS A 276 -13.77 -5.63 -7.75
C HIS A 276 -13.22 -5.00 -6.47
N TYR A 277 -13.33 -3.69 -6.38
CA TYR A 277 -12.86 -2.89 -5.26
C TYR A 277 -14.03 -2.39 -4.42
N GLU A 278 -13.89 -2.50 -3.13
CA GLU A 278 -14.79 -1.90 -2.13
C GLU A 278 -13.99 -1.16 -1.06
N LEU A 279 -14.47 -0.01 -0.64
CA LEU A 279 -13.93 0.71 0.49
C LEU A 279 -14.63 0.27 1.78
N LEU A 280 -13.85 0.05 2.81
CA LEU A 280 -14.30 -0.19 4.17
C LEU A 280 -14.00 1.07 5.00
N PRO A 281 -14.97 1.99 5.16
CA PRO A 281 -14.71 3.27 5.80
C PRO A 281 -14.47 3.09 7.29
N GLY A 282 -13.46 3.79 7.81
CA GLY A 282 -13.10 3.78 9.23
C GLY A 282 -12.77 2.39 9.79
N ALA A 283 -12.33 1.46 8.93
CA ALA A 283 -12.22 0.05 9.28
C ALA A 283 -11.06 -0.28 10.21
N VAL A 284 -9.99 0.51 10.22
CA VAL A 284 -8.77 0.23 10.98
C VAL A 284 -8.53 1.34 12.02
N ARG A 285 -8.45 0.95 13.28
CA ARG A 285 -8.16 1.87 14.39
C ARG A 285 -6.64 2.07 14.50
N MET A 286 -6.20 3.31 14.45
CA MET A 286 -4.80 3.71 14.57
C MET A 286 -4.62 4.87 15.55
N LYS A 287 -3.38 5.32 15.72
CA LYS A 287 -3.02 6.56 16.38
C LYS A 287 -2.40 7.51 15.37
N LYS A 288 -2.96 8.71 15.19
CA LYS A 288 -2.40 9.73 14.31
C LYS A 288 -1.03 10.16 14.86
N PRO A 289 0.06 10.11 14.05
CA PRO A 289 1.38 10.45 14.57
C PRO A 289 1.43 11.90 15.04
N ARG A 290 2.02 12.11 16.21
CA ARG A 290 2.33 13.44 16.73
C ARG A 290 3.79 13.77 16.39
N LEU A 291 3.97 14.69 15.44
CA LEU A 291 5.29 15.15 14.97
C LEU A 291 5.84 16.28 15.84
#